data_efaa5218b8efe6800a5575eddf15eb59
#
_entry.id   efaa5218b8efe6800a5575eddf15eb59
#
_cell.length_a   1.000
_cell.length_b   1.000
_cell.length_c   1.000
_cell.angle_alpha   90.00
_cell.angle_beta   90.00
_cell.angle_gamma   90.00
#
_symmetry.space_group_name_H-M   'P 1'
#
loop_
_entity.id
_entity.type
_entity.pdbx_description
1 polymer ?
#
loop_
_entity_poly.entity_id
_entity_poly.type
_entity_poly.pdbx_seq_one_letter_code
_entity_poly.pdbx_strand_id
1 'polypeptide(L)'
;MTALTSSLKGRMLAFVTAVAVALGLAVVAGAQPAHAANRDGLRADATDTCIWDGVGFWVQRCDVWSQAMGRNIPVQIQPATNGGNAGLYLLDGLRATEDTNAWVNDVNAAQTYVDSNITLVMPVGGAGSFYADWNSSAKYDLHDPVNYQWETFLTSELPGYLESNFGVARNNNSIAGLSMGGTAALTLAGKHPEQFRQALSFSGFLTTTVPGAQTAIRLALLDAGGYNINAMYGSIIDPRRFENDPLYQTGGLR
;
A
#
# COMPACT_ATOMS: atom_id res chain seq x y z
N MET A 1 -12.06 -33.81 55.86
CA MET A 1 -11.03 -33.36 54.89
C MET A 1 -11.65 -32.67 53.67
N THR A 2 -12.53 -31.69 53.84
CA THR A 2 -13.28 -31.09 52.70
C THR A 2 -13.43 -29.56 52.77
N ALA A 3 -12.60 -28.86 53.54
CA ALA A 3 -12.73 -27.42 53.73
C ALA A 3 -11.54 -26.59 53.25
N LEU A 4 -10.50 -27.15 52.66
CA LEU A 4 -9.30 -26.42 52.25
C LEU A 4 -9.16 -26.20 50.73
N THR A 5 -10.00 -26.79 49.89
CA THR A 5 -9.89 -26.71 48.43
C THR A 5 -10.72 -25.59 47.79
N SER A 6 -11.70 -25.03 48.51
CA SER A 6 -12.57 -23.94 47.99
C SER A 6 -11.92 -22.54 48.07
N SER A 7 -10.96 -22.36 48.98
CA SER A 7 -10.30 -21.06 49.19
C SER A 7 -9.24 -20.73 48.14
N LEU A 8 -8.60 -21.71 47.53
CA LEU A 8 -7.57 -21.46 46.49
C LEU A 8 -8.18 -21.09 45.13
N LYS A 9 -9.32 -21.71 44.76
CA LYS A 9 -9.97 -21.42 43.49
C LYS A 9 -10.57 -19.98 43.44
N GLY A 10 -11.11 -19.52 44.58
CA GLY A 10 -11.63 -18.14 44.65
C GLY A 10 -10.55 -17.08 44.61
N ARG A 11 -9.36 -17.36 45.16
CA ARG A 11 -8.23 -16.42 45.14
C ARG A 11 -7.54 -16.36 43.76
N MET A 12 -7.46 -17.45 43.01
CA MET A 12 -6.93 -17.45 41.64
C MET A 12 -7.86 -16.75 40.67
N LEU A 13 -9.18 -16.88 40.83
CA LEU A 13 -10.14 -16.18 39.95
C LEU A 13 -10.14 -14.68 40.18
N ALA A 14 -9.97 -14.22 41.42
CA ALA A 14 -9.87 -12.82 41.76
C ALA A 14 -8.56 -12.16 41.23
N PHE A 15 -7.45 -12.91 41.18
CA PHE A 15 -6.19 -12.42 40.65
C PHE A 15 -6.19 -12.33 39.13
N VAL A 16 -6.82 -13.26 38.42
CA VAL A 16 -6.91 -13.24 36.94
C VAL A 16 -7.82 -12.10 36.46
N THR A 17 -8.92 -11.81 37.17
CA THR A 17 -9.81 -10.71 36.86
C THR A 17 -9.17 -9.34 37.16
N ALA A 18 -8.38 -9.23 38.23
CA ALA A 18 -7.70 -7.97 38.56
C ALA A 18 -6.56 -7.62 37.56
N VAL A 19 -5.84 -8.63 37.06
CA VAL A 19 -4.80 -8.43 36.06
C VAL A 19 -5.41 -8.11 34.67
N ALA A 20 -6.55 -8.72 34.32
CA ALA A 20 -7.26 -8.41 33.08
C ALA A 20 -7.84 -6.99 33.06
N VAL A 21 -8.35 -6.50 34.20
CA VAL A 21 -8.86 -5.12 34.33
C VAL A 21 -7.71 -4.10 34.34
N ALA A 22 -6.55 -4.43 34.93
CA ALA A 22 -5.38 -3.54 34.94
C ALA A 22 -4.74 -3.43 33.54
N LEU A 23 -4.74 -4.51 32.76
CA LEU A 23 -4.27 -4.49 31.36
C LEU A 23 -5.27 -3.80 30.41
N GLY A 24 -6.59 -3.92 30.69
CA GLY A 24 -7.62 -3.24 29.89
C GLY A 24 -7.68 -1.73 30.09
N LEU A 25 -7.28 -1.22 31.28
CA LEU A 25 -7.25 0.20 31.58
C LEU A 25 -5.97 0.90 31.10
N ALA A 26 -4.89 0.18 30.81
CA ALA A 26 -3.65 0.75 30.29
C ALA A 26 -3.71 1.09 28.78
N VAL A 27 -4.70 0.58 28.04
CA VAL A 27 -4.84 0.79 26.59
C VAL A 27 -5.72 2.02 26.25
N VAL A 28 -6.39 2.62 27.23
CA VAL A 28 -7.27 3.78 26.98
C VAL A 28 -6.60 5.12 27.28
N ALA A 29 -5.39 5.13 27.82
CA ALA A 29 -4.66 6.37 28.07
C ALA A 29 -3.77 6.72 26.88
N GLY A 30 -4.31 7.44 25.89
CA GLY A 30 -3.46 8.16 24.99
C GLY A 30 -3.69 8.07 23.49
N ALA A 31 -4.91 7.80 23.02
CA ALA A 31 -5.25 8.31 21.70
C ALA A 31 -5.45 9.83 21.85
N GLN A 32 -4.36 10.58 21.84
CA GLN A 32 -4.47 12.02 21.60
C GLN A 32 -5.15 12.18 20.24
N PRO A 33 -6.14 13.08 20.10
CA PRO A 33 -6.62 13.43 18.79
C PRO A 33 -5.38 13.83 17.97
N ALA A 34 -5.21 13.20 16.82
CA ALA A 34 -4.15 13.55 15.91
C ALA A 34 -4.37 15.00 15.48
N HIS A 35 -3.70 15.92 16.16
CA HIS A 35 -3.64 17.28 15.69
C HIS A 35 -2.86 17.24 14.38
N ALA A 36 -3.52 17.60 13.26
CA ALA A 36 -2.81 17.88 12.03
C ALA A 36 -1.65 18.82 12.38
N ALA A 37 -0.43 18.41 12.08
CA ALA A 37 0.72 19.25 12.34
C ALA A 37 0.52 20.55 11.57
N ASN A 38 0.55 21.69 12.28
CA ASN A 38 0.52 22.99 11.65
C ASN A 38 1.87 23.21 10.97
N ARG A 39 1.86 23.20 9.64
CA ARG A 39 3.05 23.46 8.82
C ARG A 39 2.94 24.87 8.26
N ASP A 40 3.18 25.86 9.11
CA ASP A 40 3.33 27.24 8.70
C ASP A 40 4.41 27.31 7.59
N GLY A 41 4.04 27.77 6.41
CA GLY A 41 4.91 27.85 5.25
C GLY A 41 4.65 26.83 4.14
N LEU A 42 3.85 25.79 4.38
CA LEU A 42 3.23 25.06 3.28
C LEU A 42 2.02 25.84 2.76
N ARG A 43 1.63 25.54 1.53
CA ARG A 43 0.57 26.24 0.81
C ARG A 43 -0.72 26.29 1.62
N ALA A 44 -1.39 27.43 1.62
CA ALA A 44 -2.71 27.57 2.20
C ALA A 44 -3.75 26.69 1.50
N ASP A 45 -3.55 26.47 0.20
CA ASP A 45 -4.40 25.69 -0.67
C ASP A 45 -3.78 24.33 -0.98
N ALA A 46 -4.61 23.35 -1.23
CA ALA A 46 -4.18 22.07 -1.79
C ALA A 46 -3.60 22.29 -3.22
N THR A 47 -2.80 21.35 -3.67
CA THR A 47 -2.09 21.42 -4.94
C THR A 47 -3.03 21.05 -6.10
N ASP A 48 -3.07 21.84 -7.16
CA ASP A 48 -3.83 21.58 -8.39
C ASP A 48 -5.29 21.17 -8.11
N THR A 49 -5.73 20.00 -8.56
CA THR A 49 -7.07 19.44 -8.33
C THR A 49 -7.21 18.68 -7.02
N CYS A 50 -6.18 18.67 -6.17
CA CYS A 50 -6.20 17.97 -4.89
C CYS A 50 -7.11 18.66 -3.88
N ILE A 51 -7.57 17.88 -2.92
CA ILE A 51 -8.26 18.34 -1.72
C ILE A 51 -7.49 17.89 -0.49
N TRP A 52 -7.62 18.62 0.61
CA TRP A 52 -7.06 18.18 1.90
C TRP A 52 -7.74 16.89 2.35
N ASP A 53 -6.95 15.87 2.68
CA ASP A 53 -7.48 14.61 3.20
C ASP A 53 -7.90 14.75 4.65
N GLY A 54 -9.00 14.08 5.02
CA GLY A 54 -9.52 14.10 6.38
C GLY A 54 -8.58 13.49 7.44
N VAL A 55 -7.56 12.72 7.04
CA VAL A 55 -6.54 12.20 7.95
C VAL A 55 -5.65 13.31 8.54
N GLY A 56 -5.56 14.45 7.88
CA GLY A 56 -4.66 15.54 8.27
C GLY A 56 -3.20 15.29 7.87
N PHE A 57 -2.25 15.72 8.70
CA PHE A 57 -0.80 15.55 8.50
C PHE A 57 -0.31 16.00 7.12
N TRP A 58 -0.94 17.03 6.54
CA TRP A 58 -0.64 17.57 5.21
C TRP A 58 -0.90 16.61 4.04
N VAL A 59 -1.62 15.53 4.27
CA VAL A 59 -2.03 14.63 3.20
C VAL A 59 -3.05 15.34 2.31
N GLN A 60 -2.82 15.27 1.02
CA GLN A 60 -3.73 15.72 -0.02
C GLN A 60 -4.22 14.49 -0.79
N ARG A 61 -5.50 14.46 -1.12
CA ARG A 61 -6.09 13.50 -2.04
C ARG A 61 -6.18 14.13 -3.41
N CYS A 62 -5.47 13.55 -4.35
CA CYS A 62 -5.34 14.06 -5.72
C CYS A 62 -5.92 13.06 -6.70
N ASP A 63 -6.79 13.51 -7.61
CA ASP A 63 -7.30 12.70 -8.71
C ASP A 63 -6.36 12.83 -9.91
N VAL A 64 -5.52 11.82 -10.13
CA VAL A 64 -4.53 11.80 -11.20
C VAL A 64 -5.08 11.01 -12.39
N TRP A 65 -5.21 11.67 -13.55
CA TRP A 65 -5.69 11.01 -14.75
C TRP A 65 -4.70 9.96 -15.26
N SER A 66 -5.18 8.74 -15.42
CA SER A 66 -4.45 7.68 -16.11
C SER A 66 -5.01 7.49 -17.52
N GLN A 67 -4.20 7.80 -18.51
CA GLN A 67 -4.53 7.56 -19.92
C GLN A 67 -4.62 6.06 -20.20
N ALA A 68 -3.72 5.26 -19.60
CA ALA A 68 -3.67 3.82 -19.79
C ALA A 68 -4.91 3.12 -19.21
N MET A 69 -5.43 3.59 -18.07
CA MET A 69 -6.64 3.03 -17.44
C MET A 69 -7.93 3.75 -17.86
N GLY A 70 -7.83 4.93 -18.50
CA GLY A 70 -8.98 5.73 -18.95
C GLY A 70 -9.83 6.29 -17.82
N ARG A 71 -9.23 6.52 -16.64
CA ARG A 71 -9.92 7.02 -15.44
C ARG A 71 -8.99 7.79 -14.51
N ASN A 72 -9.56 8.58 -13.62
CA ASN A 72 -8.81 9.15 -12.51
C ASN A 72 -8.44 8.06 -11.49
N ILE A 73 -7.21 8.12 -11.02
CA ILE A 73 -6.70 7.30 -9.93
C ILE A 73 -6.48 8.22 -8.73
N PRO A 74 -7.18 8.02 -7.62
CA PRO A 74 -6.92 8.78 -6.41
C PRO A 74 -5.54 8.42 -5.86
N VAL A 75 -4.77 9.44 -5.49
CA VAL A 75 -3.48 9.27 -4.83
C VAL A 75 -3.46 10.16 -3.60
N GLN A 76 -3.21 9.57 -2.44
CA GLN A 76 -2.97 10.33 -1.21
C GLN A 76 -1.50 10.70 -1.16
N ILE A 77 -1.20 12.00 -1.06
CA ILE A 77 0.17 12.54 -1.15
C ILE A 77 0.45 13.41 0.07
N GLN A 78 1.51 13.09 0.80
CA GLN A 78 2.05 13.95 1.85
C GLN A 78 3.35 14.60 1.36
N PRO A 79 3.39 15.91 1.13
CA PRO A 79 4.57 16.59 0.63
C PRO A 79 5.75 16.53 1.61
N ALA A 80 6.97 16.53 1.08
CA ALA A 80 8.20 16.67 1.86
C ALA A 80 8.22 17.98 2.65
N THR A 81 8.81 17.96 3.86
CA THR A 81 8.77 19.10 4.78
C THR A 81 9.57 20.30 4.28
N ASN A 82 10.75 20.06 3.67
CA ASN A 82 11.71 21.09 3.30
C ASN A 82 12.09 21.04 1.80
N GLY A 83 11.12 20.72 0.93
CA GLY A 83 11.33 20.65 -0.52
C GLY A 83 12.24 19.50 -0.97
N GLY A 84 12.30 18.41 -0.20
CA GLY A 84 12.97 17.18 -0.62
C GLY A 84 12.31 16.63 -1.87
N ASN A 85 13.11 16.13 -2.81
CA ASN A 85 12.65 15.65 -4.10
C ASN A 85 12.57 14.11 -4.20
N ALA A 86 12.75 13.39 -3.10
CA ALA A 86 12.58 11.95 -3.06
C ALA A 86 11.13 11.59 -2.73
N GLY A 87 10.60 10.57 -3.40
CA GLY A 87 9.31 9.96 -3.12
C GLY A 87 9.44 8.60 -2.44
N LEU A 88 8.53 8.31 -1.52
CA LEU A 88 8.30 6.97 -0.97
C LEU A 88 6.92 6.49 -1.41
N TYR A 89 6.88 5.57 -2.36
CA TYR A 89 5.66 4.95 -2.85
C TYR A 89 5.25 3.82 -1.90
N LEU A 90 4.01 3.86 -1.41
CA LEU A 90 3.47 2.91 -0.44
C LEU A 90 2.30 2.13 -1.06
N LEU A 91 2.53 0.85 -1.34
CA LEU A 91 1.59 -0.01 -2.05
C LEU A 91 0.79 -0.89 -1.10
N ASP A 92 -0.52 -0.92 -1.30
CA ASP A 92 -1.47 -1.68 -0.50
C ASP A 92 -1.44 -3.19 -0.74
N GLY A 93 -2.09 -3.91 0.16
CA GLY A 93 -2.32 -5.34 0.05
C GLY A 93 -3.45 -5.71 -0.92
N LEU A 94 -3.81 -7.00 -0.93
CA LEU A 94 -4.72 -7.61 -1.90
C LEU A 94 -6.12 -6.97 -1.96
N ARG A 95 -6.63 -6.50 -0.82
CA ARG A 95 -7.98 -5.90 -0.69
C ARG A 95 -7.92 -4.38 -0.54
N ALA A 96 -7.01 -3.74 -1.29
CA ALA A 96 -6.95 -2.28 -1.36
C ALA A 96 -8.35 -1.69 -1.63
N THR A 97 -8.74 -0.69 -0.86
CA THR A 97 -10.04 -0.04 -1.02
C THR A 97 -9.94 1.10 -2.04
N GLU A 98 -11.09 1.52 -2.58
CA GLU A 98 -11.15 2.69 -3.48
C GLU A 98 -11.25 4.02 -2.70
N ASP A 99 -11.38 3.95 -1.36
CA ASP A 99 -11.57 5.14 -0.53
C ASP A 99 -10.26 5.69 0.04
N THR A 100 -9.35 4.80 0.47
CA THR A 100 -8.12 5.20 1.16
C THR A 100 -7.06 4.12 1.06
N ASN A 101 -5.81 4.51 1.12
CA ASN A 101 -4.68 3.59 1.21
C ASN A 101 -4.48 3.14 2.67
N ALA A 102 -4.28 1.84 2.90
CA ALA A 102 -4.14 1.27 4.24
C ALA A 102 -2.91 1.80 5.00
N TRP A 103 -1.88 2.26 4.32
CA TRP A 103 -0.73 2.90 4.96
C TRP A 103 -1.11 4.21 5.67
N VAL A 104 -2.18 4.87 5.22
CA VAL A 104 -2.74 6.04 5.90
C VAL A 104 -3.49 5.63 7.16
N ASN A 105 -4.45 4.71 7.04
CA ASN A 105 -5.40 4.40 8.11
C ASN A 105 -4.89 3.35 9.11
N ASP A 106 -4.23 2.29 8.62
CA ASP A 106 -3.90 1.13 9.46
C ASP A 106 -2.49 1.24 10.04
N VAL A 107 -1.60 1.94 9.35
CA VAL A 107 -0.18 2.05 9.71
C VAL A 107 0.19 3.45 10.23
N ASN A 108 -0.68 4.44 10.03
CA ASN A 108 -0.42 5.84 10.38
C ASN A 108 0.88 6.39 9.76
N ALA A 109 1.18 6.00 8.52
CA ALA A 109 2.40 6.43 7.84
C ALA A 109 2.48 7.96 7.74
N ALA A 110 1.38 8.63 7.45
CA ALA A 110 1.32 10.08 7.37
C ALA A 110 1.75 10.77 8.66
N GLN A 111 1.32 10.27 9.82
CA GLN A 111 1.75 10.78 11.12
C GLN A 111 3.23 10.51 11.38
N THR A 112 3.70 9.31 11.03
CA THR A 112 5.10 8.90 11.26
C THR A 112 6.07 9.73 10.45
N TYR A 113 5.71 10.08 9.22
CA TYR A 113 6.57 10.80 8.28
C TYR A 113 6.29 12.30 8.22
N VAL A 114 5.42 12.83 9.10
CA VAL A 114 4.94 14.22 9.05
C VAL A 114 6.06 15.25 8.99
N ASP A 115 7.20 15.02 9.65
CA ASP A 115 8.35 15.90 9.69
C ASP A 115 9.51 15.45 8.78
N SER A 116 9.27 14.44 7.94
CA SER A 116 10.28 13.89 7.06
C SER A 116 10.40 14.70 5.77
N ASN A 117 11.64 14.87 5.29
CA ASN A 117 11.91 15.56 4.04
C ASN A 117 11.81 14.60 2.83
N ILE A 118 10.74 13.79 2.81
CA ILE A 118 10.40 12.86 1.74
C ILE A 118 8.90 12.96 1.45
N THR A 119 8.51 12.89 0.20
CA THR A 119 7.09 12.88 -0.19
C THR A 119 6.54 11.46 -0.11
N LEU A 120 5.49 11.23 0.69
CA LEU A 120 4.75 9.97 0.63
C LEU A 120 3.80 9.98 -0.56
N VAL A 121 3.82 8.89 -1.32
CA VAL A 121 2.96 8.65 -2.49
C VAL A 121 2.17 7.38 -2.25
N MET A 122 0.90 7.51 -1.98
CA MET A 122 0.01 6.43 -1.54
C MET A 122 -1.16 6.28 -2.53
N PRO A 123 -0.99 5.49 -3.61
CA PRO A 123 -2.05 5.23 -4.57
C PRO A 123 -3.22 4.52 -3.90
N VAL A 124 -4.45 4.88 -4.28
CA VAL A 124 -5.69 4.32 -3.71
C VAL A 124 -6.34 3.40 -4.74
N GLY A 125 -6.84 2.26 -4.28
CA GLY A 125 -7.47 1.25 -5.15
C GLY A 125 -6.51 0.18 -5.65
N GLY A 126 -6.94 -0.52 -6.69
CA GLY A 126 -6.12 -1.58 -7.30
C GLY A 126 -6.18 -2.91 -6.57
N ALA A 127 -7.32 -3.23 -5.94
CA ALA A 127 -7.51 -4.54 -5.32
C ALA A 127 -7.18 -5.67 -6.30
N GLY A 128 -6.39 -6.64 -5.86
CA GLY A 128 -5.99 -7.78 -6.68
C GLY A 128 -5.03 -7.45 -7.84
N SER A 129 -4.62 -6.20 -8.03
CA SER A 129 -3.89 -5.76 -9.23
C SER A 129 -2.46 -6.27 -9.32
N PHE A 130 -1.81 -6.59 -8.22
CA PHE A 130 -0.36 -6.77 -8.12
C PHE A 130 0.43 -5.59 -8.70
N TYR A 131 -0.24 -4.45 -8.88
CA TYR A 131 0.30 -3.25 -9.50
C TYR A 131 0.99 -3.50 -10.84
N ALA A 132 0.46 -4.47 -11.60
CA ALA A 132 0.93 -4.88 -12.91
C ALA A 132 -0.01 -4.37 -14.01
N ASP A 133 0.48 -4.41 -15.25
CA ASP A 133 -0.35 -4.20 -16.44
C ASP A 133 -0.99 -5.52 -16.86
N TRP A 134 -2.31 -5.51 -16.98
CA TRP A 134 -3.09 -6.69 -17.34
C TRP A 134 -3.48 -6.65 -18.82
N ASN A 135 -3.53 -7.80 -19.45
CA ASN A 135 -3.77 -7.88 -20.91
C ASN A 135 -5.24 -7.84 -21.31
N SER A 136 -6.14 -8.04 -20.37
CA SER A 136 -7.58 -8.01 -20.58
C SER A 136 -8.26 -7.64 -19.29
N SER A 137 -9.59 -7.59 -19.27
CA SER A 137 -10.35 -7.30 -18.06
C SER A 137 -9.85 -8.13 -16.88
N ALA A 138 -9.58 -7.46 -15.78
CA ALA A 138 -9.10 -8.08 -14.56
C ALA A 138 -10.13 -8.96 -13.88
N LYS A 139 -11.43 -8.74 -14.13
CA LYS A 139 -12.52 -9.56 -13.59
C LYS A 139 -13.02 -10.58 -14.59
N TYR A 140 -13.55 -11.69 -14.08
CA TYR A 140 -14.30 -12.65 -14.87
C TYR A 140 -15.68 -12.12 -15.29
N ASP A 141 -16.24 -11.18 -14.52
CA ASP A 141 -17.50 -10.54 -14.84
C ASP A 141 -17.32 -9.56 -16.01
N LEU A 142 -17.93 -9.88 -17.13
CA LEU A 142 -17.90 -9.05 -18.34
C LEU A 142 -18.86 -7.85 -18.26
N HIS A 143 -19.76 -7.82 -17.28
CA HIS A 143 -20.65 -6.68 -17.05
C HIS A 143 -20.00 -5.61 -16.18
N ASP A 144 -18.90 -5.94 -15.49
CA ASP A 144 -18.10 -5.02 -14.70
C ASP A 144 -16.61 -5.16 -15.08
N PRO A 145 -16.24 -4.77 -16.31
CA PRO A 145 -14.87 -4.91 -16.78
C PRO A 145 -13.95 -3.92 -16.04
N VAL A 146 -12.82 -4.42 -15.57
CA VAL A 146 -11.80 -3.63 -14.88
C VAL A 146 -10.52 -3.63 -15.71
N ASN A 147 -10.07 -2.45 -16.10
CA ASN A 147 -8.79 -2.27 -16.79
C ASN A 147 -7.70 -1.92 -15.78
N TYR A 148 -6.69 -2.76 -15.66
CA TYR A 148 -5.53 -2.56 -14.81
C TYR A 148 -4.28 -2.35 -15.67
N GLN A 149 -3.71 -1.14 -15.58
CA GLN A 149 -2.45 -0.73 -16.17
C GLN A 149 -1.63 0.00 -15.08
N TRP A 150 -1.47 -0.69 -13.96
CA TRP A 150 -0.89 -0.07 -12.77
C TRP A 150 0.61 0.16 -12.87
N GLU A 151 1.37 -0.73 -13.53
CA GLU A 151 2.79 -0.50 -13.78
C GLU A 151 2.98 0.74 -14.63
N THR A 152 2.26 0.85 -15.75
CA THR A 152 2.29 2.05 -16.60
C THR A 152 1.91 3.31 -15.82
N PHE A 153 0.88 3.25 -14.99
CA PHE A 153 0.49 4.39 -14.15
C PHE A 153 1.61 4.82 -13.21
N LEU A 154 2.15 3.89 -12.42
CA LEU A 154 3.13 4.18 -11.38
C LEU A 154 4.51 4.58 -11.91
N THR A 155 4.86 4.13 -13.13
CA THR A 155 6.23 4.32 -13.65
C THR A 155 6.31 5.30 -14.81
N SER A 156 5.20 5.59 -15.48
CA SER A 156 5.18 6.45 -16.65
C SER A 156 4.29 7.69 -16.50
N GLU A 157 3.10 7.53 -15.92
CA GLU A 157 2.11 8.61 -15.84
C GLU A 157 2.27 9.43 -14.54
N LEU A 158 2.19 8.76 -13.38
CA LEU A 158 2.26 9.38 -12.05
C LEU A 158 3.56 10.18 -11.81
N PRO A 159 4.76 9.73 -12.24
CA PRO A 159 5.99 10.47 -12.01
C PRO A 159 5.98 11.88 -12.61
N GLY A 160 5.37 12.06 -13.79
CA GLY A 160 5.23 13.38 -14.41
C GLY A 160 4.33 14.31 -13.60
N TYR A 161 3.24 13.80 -13.08
CA TYR A 161 2.34 14.56 -12.20
C TYR A 161 3.04 14.97 -10.90
N LEU A 162 3.75 14.03 -10.26
CA LEU A 162 4.48 14.29 -9.01
C LEU A 162 5.61 15.29 -9.17
N GLU A 163 6.36 15.22 -10.28
CA GLU A 163 7.42 16.17 -10.59
C GLU A 163 6.87 17.59 -10.75
N SER A 164 5.80 17.74 -11.52
CA SER A 164 5.21 19.04 -11.83
C SER A 164 4.53 19.69 -10.63
N ASN A 165 3.89 18.90 -9.77
CA ASN A 165 3.02 19.42 -8.71
C ASN A 165 3.64 19.35 -7.31
N PHE A 166 4.55 18.40 -7.07
CA PHE A 166 5.13 18.15 -5.75
C PHE A 166 6.66 18.21 -5.75
N GLY A 167 7.30 18.42 -6.89
CA GLY A 167 8.75 18.49 -7.01
C GLY A 167 9.47 17.16 -6.79
N VAL A 168 8.75 16.04 -6.86
CA VAL A 168 9.33 14.70 -6.70
C VAL A 168 10.10 14.33 -7.95
N ALA A 169 11.37 13.97 -7.82
CA ALA A 169 12.19 13.54 -8.94
C ALA A 169 11.63 12.24 -9.56
N ARG A 170 11.82 12.08 -10.88
CA ARG A 170 11.40 10.85 -11.58
C ARG A 170 12.22 9.63 -11.19
N ASN A 171 13.38 9.82 -10.62
CA ASN A 171 14.35 8.79 -10.25
C ASN A 171 14.76 8.90 -8.78
N ASN A 172 15.52 7.91 -8.29
CA ASN A 172 16.02 7.84 -6.91
C ASN A 172 14.93 7.82 -5.82
N ASN A 173 13.76 7.32 -6.14
CA ASN A 173 12.67 7.12 -5.19
C ASN A 173 12.80 5.77 -4.45
N SER A 174 11.98 5.60 -3.43
CA SER A 174 11.82 4.35 -2.71
C SER A 174 10.41 3.81 -2.93
N ILE A 175 10.26 2.48 -2.87
CA ILE A 175 8.97 1.81 -2.95
C ILE A 175 8.85 0.78 -1.84
N ALA A 176 7.73 0.77 -1.16
CA ALA A 176 7.43 -0.21 -0.12
C ALA A 176 6.01 -0.74 -0.31
N GLY A 177 5.77 -1.97 0.10
CA GLY A 177 4.43 -2.53 0.00
C GLY A 177 4.17 -3.67 0.97
N LEU A 178 2.89 -3.91 1.23
CA LEU A 178 2.40 -4.97 2.08
C LEU A 178 1.80 -6.10 1.25
N SER A 179 2.14 -7.37 1.54
CA SER A 179 1.53 -8.56 0.91
C SER A 179 1.62 -8.48 -0.62
N MET A 180 0.50 -8.35 -1.34
CA MET A 180 0.45 -8.10 -2.78
C MET A 180 1.34 -6.92 -3.18
N GLY A 181 1.22 -5.79 -2.48
CA GLY A 181 2.05 -4.60 -2.71
C GLY A 181 3.52 -4.84 -2.42
N GLY A 182 3.86 -5.72 -1.46
CA GLY A 182 5.24 -6.13 -1.18
C GLY A 182 5.86 -6.91 -2.33
N THR A 183 5.10 -7.79 -2.97
CA THR A 183 5.52 -8.48 -4.20
C THR A 183 5.74 -7.45 -5.32
N ALA A 184 4.78 -6.55 -5.50
CA ALA A 184 4.83 -5.51 -6.53
C ALA A 184 6.02 -4.56 -6.34
N ALA A 185 6.32 -4.16 -5.10
CA ALA A 185 7.44 -3.27 -4.79
C ALA A 185 8.78 -3.85 -5.27
N LEU A 186 9.01 -5.15 -5.03
CA LEU A 186 10.22 -5.82 -5.52
C LEU A 186 10.24 -5.95 -7.04
N THR A 187 9.12 -6.33 -7.65
CA THR A 187 9.00 -6.46 -9.10
C THR A 187 9.26 -5.13 -9.81
N LEU A 188 8.57 -4.07 -9.35
CA LEU A 188 8.70 -2.74 -9.95
C LEU A 188 10.11 -2.16 -9.77
N ALA A 189 10.72 -2.31 -8.60
CA ALA A 189 12.10 -1.85 -8.38
C ALA A 189 13.11 -2.62 -9.25
N GLY A 190 12.89 -3.91 -9.44
CA GLY A 190 13.75 -4.71 -10.30
C GLY A 190 13.62 -4.39 -11.80
N LYS A 191 12.41 -4.02 -12.25
CA LYS A 191 12.12 -3.62 -13.64
C LYS A 191 12.49 -2.14 -13.92
N HIS A 192 12.42 -1.27 -12.90
CA HIS A 192 12.63 0.17 -13.02
C HIS A 192 13.66 0.69 -11.99
N PRO A 193 14.91 0.18 -12.04
CA PRO A 193 15.93 0.46 -11.00
C PRO A 193 16.41 1.91 -10.98
N GLU A 194 16.22 2.67 -12.05
CA GLU A 194 16.50 4.11 -12.08
C GLU A 194 15.44 4.91 -11.34
N GLN A 195 14.17 4.50 -11.39
CA GLN A 195 13.08 5.14 -10.66
C GLN A 195 13.10 4.76 -9.19
N PHE A 196 13.28 3.47 -8.88
CA PHE A 196 13.24 2.93 -7.53
C PHE A 196 14.58 2.38 -7.11
N ARG A 197 15.29 3.12 -6.26
CA ARG A 197 16.62 2.75 -5.73
C ARG A 197 16.55 1.87 -4.50
N GLN A 198 15.42 1.89 -3.81
CA GLN A 198 15.18 1.11 -2.60
C GLN A 198 13.81 0.48 -2.68
N ALA A 199 13.73 -0.79 -2.32
CA ALA A 199 12.48 -1.53 -2.23
C ALA A 199 12.37 -2.25 -0.89
N LEU A 200 11.20 -2.16 -0.27
CA LEU A 200 10.86 -2.86 0.96
C LEU A 200 9.60 -3.71 0.73
N SER A 201 9.70 -4.98 1.07
CA SER A 201 8.59 -5.91 0.96
C SER A 201 8.20 -6.44 2.34
N PHE A 202 6.99 -6.12 2.76
CA PHE A 202 6.40 -6.64 3.99
C PHE A 202 5.45 -7.78 3.64
N SER A 203 5.84 -9.02 3.98
CA SER A 203 5.04 -10.24 3.74
C SER A 203 4.64 -10.46 2.28
N GLY A 204 5.42 -9.98 1.32
CA GLY A 204 5.21 -10.22 -0.11
C GLY A 204 5.73 -11.59 -0.53
N PHE A 205 5.24 -12.10 -1.66
CA PHE A 205 5.83 -13.25 -2.31
C PHE A 205 7.16 -12.82 -2.96
N LEU A 206 8.23 -13.54 -2.64
CA LEU A 206 9.54 -13.33 -3.28
C LEU A 206 9.63 -14.00 -4.65
N THR A 207 8.71 -14.91 -4.93
CA THR A 207 8.50 -15.54 -6.23
C THR A 207 7.04 -15.93 -6.39
N THR A 208 6.48 -15.75 -7.57
CA THR A 208 5.10 -16.08 -7.91
C THR A 208 5.00 -17.29 -8.83
N THR A 209 6.12 -17.79 -9.37
CA THR A 209 6.17 -18.86 -10.36
C THR A 209 6.46 -20.25 -9.80
N VAL A 210 6.85 -20.37 -8.53
CA VAL A 210 7.08 -21.67 -7.88
C VAL A 210 5.81 -22.52 -7.81
N PRO A 211 5.93 -23.85 -7.82
CA PRO A 211 4.77 -24.75 -7.69
C PRO A 211 3.92 -24.39 -6.48
N GLY A 212 2.61 -24.28 -6.68
CA GLY A 212 1.64 -23.93 -5.64
C GLY A 212 1.40 -22.42 -5.46
N ALA A 213 2.38 -21.55 -5.69
CA ALA A 213 2.21 -20.09 -5.55
C ALA A 213 1.08 -19.56 -6.46
N GLN A 214 1.06 -19.99 -7.69
CA GLN A 214 0.02 -19.61 -8.65
C GLN A 214 -1.37 -20.04 -8.23
N THR A 215 -1.50 -21.23 -7.62
CA THR A 215 -2.79 -21.71 -7.11
C THR A 215 -3.23 -20.86 -5.92
N ALA A 216 -2.32 -20.55 -5.00
CA ALA A 216 -2.60 -19.69 -3.86
C ALA A 216 -3.01 -18.28 -4.31
N ILE A 217 -2.28 -17.67 -5.25
CA ILE A 217 -2.60 -16.36 -5.81
C ILE A 217 -3.95 -16.39 -6.52
N ARG A 218 -4.25 -17.42 -7.31
CA ARG A 218 -5.55 -17.58 -7.99
C ARG A 218 -6.71 -17.62 -7.00
N LEU A 219 -6.59 -18.42 -5.94
CA LEU A 219 -7.62 -18.53 -4.90
C LEU A 219 -7.81 -17.20 -4.17
N ALA A 220 -6.73 -16.54 -3.83
CA ALA A 220 -6.77 -15.23 -3.18
C ALA A 220 -7.41 -14.15 -4.08
N LEU A 221 -7.12 -14.14 -5.36
CA LEU A 221 -7.70 -13.22 -6.34
C LEU A 221 -9.20 -13.46 -6.54
N LEU A 222 -9.63 -14.73 -6.60
CA LEU A 222 -11.05 -15.08 -6.66
C LEU A 222 -11.80 -14.60 -5.42
N ASP A 223 -11.25 -14.83 -4.24
CA ASP A 223 -11.83 -14.42 -2.96
C ASP A 223 -11.84 -12.89 -2.78
N ALA A 224 -10.85 -12.18 -3.30
CA ALA A 224 -10.74 -10.72 -3.19
C ALA A 224 -11.71 -9.94 -4.07
N GLY A 225 -12.32 -10.57 -5.08
CA GLY A 225 -13.26 -9.85 -5.97
C GLY A 225 -13.46 -10.50 -7.35
N GLY A 226 -13.18 -11.79 -7.49
CA GLY A 226 -13.38 -12.51 -8.74
C GLY A 226 -12.37 -12.15 -9.82
N TYR A 227 -11.13 -11.82 -9.44
CA TYR A 227 -10.07 -11.44 -10.37
C TYR A 227 -9.48 -12.64 -11.12
N ASN A 228 -9.16 -12.42 -12.38
CA ASN A 228 -8.67 -13.44 -13.30
C ASN A 228 -7.15 -13.41 -13.45
N ILE A 229 -6.44 -14.28 -12.73
CA ILE A 229 -4.96 -14.37 -12.80
C ILE A 229 -4.43 -14.59 -14.24
N ASN A 230 -5.21 -15.21 -15.13
CA ASN A 230 -4.75 -15.42 -16.50
C ASN A 230 -4.80 -14.11 -17.32
N ALA A 231 -5.67 -13.17 -16.96
CA ALA A 231 -5.67 -11.83 -17.55
C ALA A 231 -4.40 -11.05 -17.16
N MET A 232 -3.87 -11.29 -15.94
CA MET A 232 -2.66 -10.67 -15.44
C MET A 232 -1.40 -11.32 -16.03
N TYR A 233 -1.24 -12.63 -15.83
CA TYR A 233 0.02 -13.33 -16.11
C TYR A 233 -0.05 -14.26 -17.32
N GLY A 234 -1.17 -14.33 -18.01
CA GLY A 234 -1.36 -15.24 -19.12
C GLY A 234 -1.48 -16.71 -18.69
N SER A 235 -1.23 -17.62 -19.64
CA SER A 235 -1.22 -19.06 -19.37
C SER A 235 0.00 -19.48 -18.53
N ILE A 236 0.01 -20.74 -18.10
CA ILE A 236 1.08 -21.28 -17.25
C ILE A 236 2.48 -21.21 -17.87
N ILE A 237 2.58 -21.09 -19.18
CA ILE A 237 3.83 -20.99 -19.93
C ILE A 237 4.13 -19.58 -20.47
N ASP A 238 3.29 -18.61 -20.15
CA ASP A 238 3.43 -17.25 -20.68
C ASP A 238 4.66 -16.56 -20.06
N PRO A 239 5.56 -15.96 -20.87
CA PRO A 239 6.76 -15.25 -20.39
C PRO A 239 6.46 -14.14 -19.39
N ARG A 240 5.33 -13.46 -19.47
CA ARG A 240 4.92 -12.39 -18.56
C ARG A 240 4.87 -12.80 -17.09
N ARG A 241 4.71 -14.10 -16.82
CA ARG A 241 4.74 -14.63 -15.45
C ARG A 241 6.12 -14.45 -14.83
N PHE A 242 7.17 -14.60 -15.61
CA PHE A 242 8.55 -14.44 -15.19
C PHE A 242 8.95 -12.97 -15.18
N GLU A 243 8.43 -12.16 -16.10
CA GLU A 243 8.61 -10.71 -16.11
C GLU A 243 8.01 -10.03 -14.89
N ASN A 244 6.94 -10.60 -14.32
CA ASN A 244 6.26 -10.10 -13.13
C ASN A 244 6.56 -10.93 -11.85
N ASP A 245 7.67 -11.68 -11.85
CA ASP A 245 8.14 -12.42 -10.68
C ASP A 245 9.40 -11.76 -10.11
N PRO A 246 9.39 -11.34 -8.82
CA PRO A 246 10.55 -10.66 -8.20
C PRO A 246 11.86 -11.43 -8.36
N LEU A 247 11.82 -12.77 -8.28
CA LEU A 247 13.02 -13.61 -8.39
C LEU A 247 13.76 -13.41 -9.72
N TYR A 248 13.02 -13.17 -10.81
CA TYR A 248 13.58 -12.95 -12.15
C TYR A 248 14.00 -11.50 -12.39
N GLN A 249 13.65 -10.58 -11.48
CA GLN A 249 13.96 -9.16 -11.57
C GLN A 249 15.15 -8.76 -10.66
N THR A 250 15.82 -9.72 -10.02
CA THR A 250 16.90 -9.45 -9.06
C THR A 250 18.10 -8.71 -9.66
N GLY A 251 18.30 -8.77 -10.98
CA GLY A 251 19.36 -8.04 -11.69
C GLY A 251 19.22 -6.51 -11.58
N GLY A 252 18.00 -5.98 -11.40
CA GLY A 252 17.74 -4.57 -11.15
C GLY A 252 17.81 -4.17 -9.67
N LEU A 253 17.68 -5.12 -8.76
CA LEU A 253 17.80 -4.88 -7.31
C LEU A 253 19.30 -4.82 -6.94
N ARG A 254 19.77 -3.65 -6.46
CA ARG A 254 21.18 -3.40 -6.12
C ARG A 254 21.30 -2.92 -4.67
#